data_d66d3b6a7bae871ddd40d83b430d94dc
#
_entry.id   d66d3b6a7bae871ddd40d83b430d94dc
#
_cell.length_a   1.000
_cell.length_b   1.000
_cell.length_c   1.000
_cell.angle_alpha   90.00
_cell.angle_beta   90.00
_cell.angle_gamma   90.00
#
_symmetry.space_group_name_H-M   'P 1'
#
loop_
_entity.id
_entity.type
_entity.pdbx_description
1 polymer ?
#
loop_
_entity_poly.entity_id
_entity_poly.type
_entity_poly.pdbx_seq_one_letter_code
_entity_poly.pdbx_strand_id
1 'polypeptide(L)' 'MKAKDLRQKGAGELQEELLKLRREQFNLRMSQAAGQGGKPDQAGKVRRNIARVKTVQGELARAAANGSAK' A
#
# COMPACT_ATOMS: atom_id res chain seq x y z
N MET A 1 5.35 7.33 4.61
CA MET A 1 5.79 6.01 4.12
C MET A 1 6.68 6.19 2.91
N LYS A 2 7.91 5.75 3.01
CA LYS A 2 8.89 5.89 1.93
C LYS A 2 9.15 4.53 1.29
N ALA A 3 9.39 4.52 -0.01
CA ALA A 3 9.68 3.27 -0.73
C ALA A 3 10.92 2.58 -0.17
N LYS A 4 11.91 3.35 0.25
CA LYS A 4 13.13 2.81 0.86
C LYS A 4 12.81 1.98 2.10
N ASP A 5 11.91 2.47 2.96
CA ASP A 5 11.52 1.75 4.16
C ASP A 5 10.74 0.48 3.82
N LEU A 6 9.90 0.57 2.80
CA LEU A 6 9.13 -0.58 2.34
C LEU A 6 10.02 -1.69 1.78
N ARG A 7 11.11 -1.31 1.12
CA ARG A 7 12.04 -2.29 0.54
C ARG A 7 12.76 -3.11 1.59
N GLN A 8 12.86 -2.60 2.82
CA GLN A 8 13.47 -3.32 3.92
C GLN A 8 12.52 -4.33 4.56
N LYS A 9 11.23 -4.25 4.24
CA LYS A 9 10.23 -5.16 4.81
C LYS A 9 10.13 -6.42 3.97
N GLY A 10 9.83 -7.53 4.64
CA GLY A 10 9.58 -8.78 3.95
C GLY A 10 8.21 -8.80 3.29
N ALA A 11 7.98 -9.80 2.43
CA ALA A 11 6.73 -9.94 1.70
C ALA A 11 5.51 -10.00 2.62
N GLY A 12 5.63 -10.72 3.75
CA GLY A 12 4.53 -10.81 4.72
C GLY A 12 4.19 -9.48 5.35
N GLU A 13 5.21 -8.69 5.69
CA GLU A 13 5.01 -7.37 6.27
C GLU A 13 4.38 -6.40 5.29
N LEU A 14 4.77 -6.48 4.01
CA LEU A 14 4.19 -5.66 2.97
C LEU A 14 2.72 -6.01 2.77
N GLN A 15 2.37 -7.29 2.85
CA GLN A 15 1.00 -7.74 2.75
C GLN A 15 0.16 -7.15 3.89
N GLU A 16 0.67 -7.16 5.10
CA GLU A 16 -0.01 -6.58 6.25
C GLU A 16 -0.20 -5.07 6.08
N GLU A 17 0.83 -4.37 5.60
CA GLU A 17 0.72 -2.95 5.34
C GLU A 17 -0.35 -2.65 4.31
N LEU A 18 -0.41 -3.45 3.25
CA LEU A 18 -1.41 -3.29 2.21
C LEU A 18 -2.82 -3.46 2.78
N LEU A 19 -3.03 -4.47 3.63
CA LEU A 19 -4.32 -4.69 4.27
C LEU A 19 -4.74 -3.51 5.13
N LYS A 20 -3.80 -2.96 5.91
CA LYS A 20 -4.07 -1.79 6.74
C LYS A 20 -4.48 -0.59 5.89
N LEU A 21 -3.75 -0.35 4.82
CA LEU A 21 -4.03 0.77 3.93
C LEU A 21 -5.38 0.62 3.24
N ARG A 22 -5.73 -0.60 2.85
CA ARG A 22 -7.03 -0.85 2.23
C ARG A 22 -8.17 -0.63 3.21
N ARG A 23 -7.98 -0.98 4.48
CA ARG A 23 -8.96 -0.70 5.53
C ARG A 23 -9.13 0.80 5.70
N GLU A 24 -8.04 1.56 5.75
CA GLU A 24 -8.11 3.00 5.84
C GLU A 24 -8.87 3.59 4.65
N GLN A 25 -8.58 3.11 3.46
CA GLN A 25 -9.26 3.57 2.25
C GLN A 25 -10.76 3.30 2.34
N PHE A 26 -11.13 2.12 2.79
CA PHE A 26 -12.52 1.75 2.96
C PHE A 26 -13.21 2.66 3.98
N ASN A 27 -12.58 2.89 5.12
CA ASN A 27 -13.12 3.74 6.16
C ASN A 27 -13.31 5.18 5.66
N LEU A 28 -12.35 5.69 4.90
CA LEU A 28 -12.45 7.03 4.32
C LEU A 28 -13.61 7.12 3.33
N ARG A 29 -13.81 6.09 2.51
CA ARG A 29 -14.94 6.06 1.59
C ARG A 29 -16.27 6.04 2.32
N MET A 30 -16.35 5.26 3.39
CA MET A 30 -17.56 5.20 4.19
C MET A 30 -17.87 6.54 4.84
N SER A 31 -16.84 7.22 5.36
CA SER A 31 -17.00 8.55 5.94
C SER A 31 -17.51 9.55 4.91
N GLN A 32 -16.97 9.52 3.71
CA GLN A 32 -17.40 10.41 2.64
C GLN A 32 -18.83 10.10 2.23
N ALA A 33 -19.19 8.84 2.12
CA ALA A 33 -20.56 8.44 1.77
C ALA A 33 -21.56 8.86 2.85
N ALA A 34 -21.13 8.88 4.10
CA ALA A 34 -21.97 9.32 5.21
C ALA A 34 -22.04 10.85 5.33
N GLY A 35 -21.38 11.58 4.46
CA GLY A 35 -21.41 13.04 4.46
C GLY A 35 -20.52 13.68 5.51
N GLN A 36 -19.64 12.91 6.14
CA GLN A 36 -18.76 13.43 7.18
C GLN A 36 -17.48 14.06 6.63
N GLY A 37 -17.40 14.24 5.32
CA GLY A 37 -16.37 15.04 4.72
C GLY A 37 -14.95 14.74 5.16
N GLY A 38 -14.43 13.56 4.83
CA GLY A 38 -13.04 13.26 5.08
C GLY A 38 -12.15 14.26 4.37
N LYS A 39 -10.96 14.50 4.90
CA LYS A 39 -10.01 15.37 4.25
C LYS A 39 -9.56 14.75 2.94
N PRO A 40 -9.68 15.44 1.80
CA PRO A 40 -9.25 14.90 0.52
C PRO A 40 -7.78 14.47 0.52
N ASP A 41 -6.96 15.16 1.33
CA ASP A 41 -5.54 14.86 1.44
C ASP A 41 -5.27 13.46 1.98
N GLN A 42 -6.10 13.00 2.93
CA GLN A 42 -5.92 11.67 3.49
C GLN A 42 -6.18 10.58 2.46
N ALA A 43 -7.23 10.73 1.68
CA ALA A 43 -7.55 9.77 0.63
C ALA A 43 -6.41 9.68 -0.40
N GLY A 44 -5.86 10.82 -0.78
CA GLY A 44 -4.72 10.87 -1.69
C GLY A 44 -3.48 10.20 -1.12
N LYS A 45 -3.18 10.44 0.15
CA LYS A 45 -2.03 9.81 0.81
C LYS A 45 -2.18 8.30 0.87
N VAL A 46 -3.36 7.82 1.24
CA VAL A 46 -3.61 6.38 1.32
C VAL A 46 -3.44 5.72 -0.05
N ARG A 47 -3.98 6.34 -1.10
CA ARG A 47 -3.83 5.83 -2.46
C ARG A 47 -2.36 5.74 -2.88
N ARG A 48 -1.58 6.78 -2.60
CA ARG A 48 -0.15 6.79 -2.92
C ARG A 48 0.59 5.71 -2.16
N ASN A 49 0.27 5.55 -0.88
CA ASN A 49 0.91 4.53 -0.06
C ASN A 49 0.57 3.12 -0.55
N ILE A 50 -0.67 2.87 -0.94
CA ILE A 50 -1.07 1.60 -1.54
C ILE A 50 -0.27 1.34 -2.81
N ALA A 51 -0.14 2.35 -3.66
CA ALA A 51 0.62 2.23 -4.90
C ALA A 51 2.10 1.90 -4.62
N ARG A 52 2.70 2.56 -3.62
CA ARG A 52 4.08 2.29 -3.23
C ARG A 52 4.27 0.86 -2.73
N VAL A 53 3.37 0.39 -1.88
CA VAL A 53 3.45 -0.98 -1.36
C VAL A 53 3.32 -1.98 -2.50
N LYS A 54 2.39 -1.77 -3.40
CA LYS A 54 2.23 -2.65 -4.57
C LYS A 54 3.45 -2.64 -5.46
N THR A 55 4.06 -1.48 -5.65
CA THR A 55 5.28 -1.36 -6.46
C THR A 55 6.41 -2.18 -5.85
N VAL A 56 6.62 -2.05 -4.54
CA VAL A 56 7.66 -2.81 -3.85
C VAL A 56 7.37 -4.29 -3.87
N GLN A 57 6.12 -4.70 -3.69
CA GLN A 57 5.74 -6.10 -3.81
C GLN A 57 6.04 -6.64 -5.20
N GLY A 58 5.77 -5.84 -6.23
CA GLY A 58 6.09 -6.19 -7.61
C GLY A 58 7.59 -6.33 -7.84
N GLU A 59 8.39 -5.45 -7.25
CA GLU A 59 9.84 -5.53 -7.31
C GLU A 59 10.35 -6.83 -6.68
N LEU A 60 9.83 -7.18 -5.51
CA LEU A 60 10.21 -8.41 -4.83
C LEU A 60 9.84 -9.64 -5.64
N ALA A 61 8.65 -9.65 -6.22
CA ALA A 61 8.19 -10.76 -7.03
C ALA A 61 9.07 -10.91 -8.27
N ARG A 62 9.44 -9.82 -8.91
CA ARG A 62 10.32 -9.85 -10.09
C ARG A 62 11.72 -10.30 -9.70
N ALA A 63 12.23 -9.82 -8.58
CA ALA A 63 13.55 -10.22 -8.11
C ALA A 63 13.58 -11.72 -7.83
N ALA A 64 12.53 -12.25 -7.19
CA ALA A 64 12.43 -13.68 -6.92
C ALA A 64 12.34 -14.48 -8.22
N ALA A 65 11.53 -14.01 -9.18
CA ALA A 65 11.39 -14.68 -10.47
C ALA A 65 12.71 -14.67 -11.25
N ASN A 66 13.39 -13.52 -11.27
CA ASN A 66 14.68 -13.40 -11.95
C ASN A 66 15.73 -14.28 -11.29
N GLY A 67 15.73 -14.36 -9.98
CA GLY A 67 16.62 -15.23 -9.24
C GLY A 67 16.35 -16.70 -9.54
N SER A 68 15.09 -17.07 -9.72
CA SER A 68 14.70 -18.43 -10.06
C SER A 68 15.07 -18.79 -11.49
N ALA A 69 15.05 -17.80 -12.38
CA ALA A 69 15.30 -18.04 -13.81
C ALA A 69 16.77 -18.35 -14.10
N LYS A 70 17.64 -18.11 -13.17
CA LYS A 70 19.06 -18.42 -13.32
C LYS A 70 19.34 -19.78 -12.71
#